data_7f134887d44a929bbf33c13fb44d9352
#
_entry.id   7f134887d44a929bbf33c13fb44d9352
#
_cell.length_a   1.000
_cell.length_b   1.000
_cell.length_c   1.000
_cell.angle_alpha   90.00
_cell.angle_beta   90.00
_cell.angle_gamma   90.00
#
_symmetry.space_group_name_H-M   'P 1'
#
loop_
_entity.id
_entity.type
_entity.pdbx_description
1 polymer ?
#
loop_
_entity_poly.entity_id
_entity_poly.type
_entity_poly.pdbx_seq_one_letter_code
_entity_poly.pdbx_strand_id
1 'polypeptide(L)'
;EFRESAEELDINYSCGIETRVFFKELADVSINSPGEPGIAYHLGLGFDTGEIPPCAREFAHTMRAQAAARIKKIIGLVNDKLDPVRLDFEKDVTALTPAGNATERHLCQAYREKAEALFTRREALAEFWSAKLGIPAAEAVKLIDNPVKLEAKIRSATMKKGGVGYIAPTPQSFPPLEAFNSFILECGAIPTIAWLNGLSGGEADVDRLLDLHIGKGAAMLNIIPDRNCYPDNPARTARHLAELDRVV
;
A
#
# COMPACT_ATOMS: atom_id res chain seq x y z
N GLU A 1 -6.97 -16.83 9.76
CA GLU A 1 -6.19 -17.56 8.73
C GLU A 1 -4.69 -17.54 9.05
N PHE A 2 -3.95 -16.38 8.95
CA PHE A 2 -2.51 -16.33 9.26
C PHE A 2 -2.19 -16.79 10.70
N ARG A 3 -2.94 -16.28 11.68
CA ARG A 3 -2.79 -16.69 13.10
C ARG A 3 -3.08 -18.18 13.29
N GLU A 4 -4.19 -18.66 12.78
CA GLU A 4 -4.59 -20.06 12.87
C GLU A 4 -3.52 -20.98 12.26
N SER A 5 -3.01 -20.64 11.08
CA SER A 5 -1.93 -21.40 10.43
C SER A 5 -0.64 -21.39 11.24
N ALA A 6 -0.28 -20.28 11.88
CA ALA A 6 0.91 -20.20 12.71
C ALA A 6 0.76 -21.06 13.98
N GLU A 7 -0.42 -21.04 14.61
CA GLU A 7 -0.76 -21.86 15.78
C GLU A 7 -0.75 -23.34 15.43
N GLU A 8 -1.34 -23.73 14.27
CA GLU A 8 -1.31 -25.11 13.78
C GLU A 8 0.11 -25.66 13.52
N LEU A 9 1.02 -24.77 13.09
CA LEU A 9 2.41 -25.12 12.78
C LEU A 9 3.39 -24.92 13.95
N ASP A 10 2.89 -24.51 15.11
CA ASP A 10 3.69 -24.16 16.30
C ASP A 10 4.81 -23.14 16.00
N ILE A 11 4.46 -22.13 15.19
CA ILE A 11 5.37 -21.05 14.79
C ILE A 11 5.02 -19.79 15.56
N ASN A 12 6.02 -19.16 16.20
CA ASN A 12 5.87 -17.86 16.79
C ASN A 12 5.56 -16.81 15.72
N TYR A 13 4.55 -15.99 15.95
CA TYR A 13 4.16 -14.95 15.03
C TYR A 13 3.95 -13.60 15.74
N SER A 14 4.01 -12.55 14.96
CA SER A 14 3.65 -11.21 15.39
C SER A 14 2.82 -10.53 14.31
N CYS A 15 1.72 -9.88 14.70
CA CYS A 15 0.93 -9.08 13.78
C CYS A 15 1.44 -7.65 13.74
N GLY A 16 1.39 -7.07 12.55
CA GLY A 16 1.78 -5.68 12.33
C GLY A 16 0.85 -4.96 11.38
N ILE A 17 1.00 -3.65 11.32
CA ILE A 17 0.35 -2.77 10.36
C ILE A 17 1.41 -1.94 9.64
N GLU A 18 1.27 -1.80 8.33
CA GLU A 18 2.04 -0.86 7.53
C GLU A 18 1.09 0.18 6.95
N THR A 19 1.48 1.44 7.04
CA THR A 19 0.80 2.53 6.34
C THR A 19 1.80 3.59 5.87
N ARG A 20 1.31 4.59 5.17
CA ARG A 20 2.05 5.82 4.92
C ARG A 20 1.64 6.87 5.94
N VAL A 21 2.60 7.68 6.37
CA VAL A 21 2.42 8.78 7.31
C VAL A 21 2.94 10.07 6.70
N PHE A 22 2.45 11.19 7.19
CA PHE A 22 2.93 12.51 6.82
C PHE A 22 3.89 13.06 7.87
N PHE A 23 5.07 13.50 7.40
CA PHE A 23 6.08 14.20 8.18
C PHE A 23 6.04 15.70 7.90
N LYS A 24 5.60 16.46 8.86
CA LYS A 24 5.55 17.93 8.73
C LYS A 24 6.94 18.55 8.57
N GLU A 25 7.94 18.05 9.29
CA GLU A 25 9.31 18.55 9.29
C GLU A 25 10.08 18.23 8.01
N LEU A 26 9.56 17.31 7.21
CA LEU A 26 10.13 16.86 5.94
C LEU A 26 9.13 17.05 4.77
N ALA A 27 8.20 18.02 4.90
CA ALA A 27 7.11 18.21 3.96
C ALA A 27 7.55 18.37 2.48
N ASP A 28 8.74 18.91 2.26
CA ASP A 28 9.30 19.15 0.92
C ASP A 28 10.31 18.07 0.50
N VAL A 29 10.54 17.06 1.33
CA VAL A 29 11.55 16.02 1.13
C VAL A 29 10.91 14.70 0.76
N SER A 30 11.35 14.08 -0.33
CA SER A 30 10.98 12.71 -0.69
C SER A 30 11.76 11.74 0.21
N ILE A 31 11.08 11.01 1.09
CA ILE A 31 11.71 10.11 2.06
C ILE A 31 11.86 8.71 1.40
N ASN A 32 10.90 7.83 1.61
CA ASN A 32 10.90 6.48 1.03
C ASN A 32 9.63 6.15 0.25
N SER A 33 8.79 7.16 -0.01
CA SER A 33 7.66 7.10 -0.93
C SER A 33 7.98 7.95 -2.17
N PRO A 34 8.46 7.35 -3.29
CA PRO A 34 8.97 8.09 -4.43
C PRO A 34 7.94 9.04 -5.06
N GLY A 35 8.33 10.31 -5.22
CA GLY A 35 7.48 11.33 -5.82
C GLY A 35 6.37 11.86 -4.91
N GLU A 36 6.41 11.53 -3.62
CA GLU A 36 5.46 11.97 -2.60
C GLU A 36 6.20 12.68 -1.45
N PRO A 37 6.56 13.98 -1.58
CA PRO A 37 7.28 14.71 -0.54
C PRO A 37 6.52 14.71 0.80
N GLY A 38 7.25 14.59 1.89
CA GLY A 38 6.69 14.51 3.24
C GLY A 38 6.01 13.20 3.60
N ILE A 39 5.93 12.25 2.66
CA ILE A 39 5.27 10.97 2.90
C ILE A 39 6.31 9.87 3.07
N ALA A 40 6.15 9.08 4.13
CA ALA A 40 6.99 7.91 4.41
C ALA A 40 6.15 6.68 4.76
N TYR A 41 6.68 5.50 4.47
CA TYR A 41 6.17 4.25 5.04
C TYR A 41 6.53 4.19 6.52
N HIS A 42 5.62 3.69 7.32
CA HIS A 42 5.79 3.49 8.76
C HIS A 42 5.01 2.26 9.22
N LEU A 43 5.49 1.63 10.28
CA LEU A 43 4.98 0.36 10.76
C LEU A 43 4.60 0.44 12.24
N GLY A 44 3.65 -0.41 12.62
CA GLY A 44 3.43 -0.82 14.00
C GLY A 44 3.57 -2.32 14.08
N LEU A 45 4.42 -2.83 14.95
CA LEU A 45 4.71 -4.25 15.13
C LEU A 45 4.36 -4.71 16.55
N GLY A 46 4.01 -5.98 16.70
CA GLY A 46 3.74 -6.57 18.02
C GLY A 46 2.31 -6.35 18.52
N PHE A 47 1.33 -6.23 17.63
CA PHE A 47 -0.07 -6.23 18.05
C PHE A 47 -0.44 -7.59 18.64
N ASP A 48 -0.79 -7.61 19.92
CA ASP A 48 -1.10 -8.83 20.67
C ASP A 48 -2.51 -9.36 20.35
N THR A 49 -3.48 -8.46 20.25
CA THR A 49 -4.87 -8.84 20.00
C THR A 49 -5.38 -8.31 18.66
N GLY A 50 -6.38 -8.99 18.09
CA GLY A 50 -7.13 -8.50 16.93
C GLY A 50 -8.14 -7.39 17.29
N GLU A 51 -8.26 -7.02 18.57
CA GLU A 51 -9.20 -6.02 19.04
C GLU A 51 -8.53 -4.69 19.23
N ILE A 52 -9.16 -3.64 18.68
CA ILE A 52 -8.70 -2.26 18.87
C ILE A 52 -9.25 -1.76 20.22
N PRO A 53 -8.39 -1.33 21.16
CA PRO A 53 -8.83 -0.82 22.45
C PRO A 53 -9.70 0.44 22.29
N PRO A 54 -10.58 0.73 23.27
CA PRO A 54 -11.51 1.86 23.17
C PRO A 54 -10.86 3.20 22.85
N CYS A 55 -9.69 3.49 23.44
CA CYS A 55 -8.92 4.73 23.21
C CYS A 55 -8.48 4.90 21.76
N ALA A 56 -8.13 3.80 21.06
CA ALA A 56 -7.62 3.80 19.69
C ALA A 56 -8.74 3.69 18.61
N ARG A 57 -9.99 3.47 19.00
CA ARG A 57 -11.09 3.20 18.04
C ARG A 57 -11.40 4.38 17.13
N GLU A 58 -11.37 5.59 17.65
CA GLU A 58 -11.66 6.79 16.87
C GLU A 58 -10.65 6.98 15.74
N PHE A 59 -9.37 6.82 16.05
CA PHE A 59 -8.30 6.87 15.03
C PHE A 59 -8.51 5.80 13.96
N ALA A 60 -8.73 4.56 14.35
CA ALA A 60 -8.96 3.46 13.43
C ALA A 60 -10.20 3.68 12.54
N HIS A 61 -11.28 4.21 13.11
CA HIS A 61 -12.49 4.55 12.36
C HIS A 61 -12.22 5.65 11.34
N THR A 62 -11.51 6.71 11.73
CA THR A 62 -11.13 7.81 10.85
C THR A 62 -10.29 7.32 9.68
N MET A 63 -9.28 6.48 9.93
CA MET A 63 -8.43 5.91 8.89
C MET A 63 -9.22 5.04 7.91
N ARG A 64 -10.14 4.22 8.40
CA ARG A 64 -11.01 3.39 7.55
C ARG A 64 -11.94 4.25 6.69
N ALA A 65 -12.53 5.29 7.28
CA ALA A 65 -13.42 6.21 6.55
C ALA A 65 -12.68 6.96 5.43
N GLN A 66 -11.46 7.44 5.70
CA GLN A 66 -10.62 8.10 4.70
C GLN A 66 -10.22 7.15 3.57
N ALA A 67 -9.82 5.92 3.90
CA ALA A 67 -9.49 4.89 2.90
C ALA A 67 -10.71 4.56 2.03
N ALA A 68 -11.88 4.35 2.63
CA ALA A 68 -13.12 4.08 1.89
C ALA A 68 -13.52 5.25 0.98
N ALA A 69 -13.43 6.49 1.47
CA ALA A 69 -13.73 7.68 0.66
C ALA A 69 -12.79 7.79 -0.55
N ARG A 70 -11.49 7.52 -0.38
CA ARG A 70 -10.53 7.49 -1.47
C ARG A 70 -10.90 6.42 -2.51
N ILE A 71 -11.22 5.21 -2.07
CA ILE A 71 -11.60 4.10 -2.95
C ILE A 71 -12.89 4.42 -3.72
N LYS A 72 -13.91 4.97 -3.06
CA LYS A 72 -15.15 5.40 -3.71
C LYS A 72 -14.90 6.45 -4.80
N LYS A 73 -13.99 7.39 -4.55
CA LYS A 73 -13.58 8.39 -5.54
C LYS A 73 -12.88 7.75 -6.74
N ILE A 74 -11.98 6.78 -6.51
CA ILE A 74 -11.31 6.03 -7.59
C ILE A 74 -12.36 5.28 -8.43
N ILE A 75 -13.33 4.61 -7.81
CA ILE A 75 -14.40 3.90 -8.50
C ILE A 75 -15.16 4.85 -9.44
N GLY A 76 -15.54 6.04 -8.96
CA GLY A 76 -16.24 7.00 -9.81
C GLY A 76 -15.48 7.34 -11.09
N LEU A 77 -14.18 7.64 -10.96
CA LEU A 77 -13.31 7.98 -12.10
C LEU A 77 -13.08 6.79 -13.04
N VAL A 78 -12.86 5.60 -12.49
CA VAL A 78 -12.56 4.40 -13.28
C VAL A 78 -13.83 3.84 -13.94
N ASN A 79 -14.99 3.96 -13.32
CA ASN A 79 -16.28 3.57 -13.90
C ASN A 79 -16.54 4.27 -15.23
N ASP A 80 -16.24 5.56 -15.32
CA ASP A 80 -16.44 6.31 -16.56
C ASP A 80 -15.47 5.83 -17.68
N LYS A 81 -14.25 5.45 -17.30
CA LYS A 81 -13.28 4.89 -18.25
C LYS A 81 -13.66 3.48 -18.72
N LEU A 82 -14.15 2.63 -17.80
CA LEU A 82 -14.42 1.22 -18.07
C LEU A 82 -15.89 0.93 -18.43
N ASP A 83 -16.72 1.95 -18.65
CA ASP A 83 -18.10 1.74 -19.08
C ASP A 83 -18.18 0.75 -20.26
N PRO A 84 -19.06 -0.26 -20.27
CA PRO A 84 -20.21 -0.47 -19.37
C PRO A 84 -19.91 -1.23 -18.07
N VAL A 85 -18.63 -1.60 -17.80
CA VAL A 85 -18.24 -2.27 -16.56
C VAL A 85 -18.14 -1.23 -15.45
N ARG A 86 -19.15 -1.18 -14.59
CA ARG A 86 -19.25 -0.20 -13.49
C ARG A 86 -19.35 -0.92 -12.16
N LEU A 87 -18.56 -0.49 -11.17
CA LEU A 87 -18.62 -1.02 -9.81
C LEU A 87 -19.49 -0.15 -8.92
N ASP A 88 -20.18 -0.80 -8.01
CA ASP A 88 -20.73 -0.24 -6.77
C ASP A 88 -19.85 -0.66 -5.60
N PHE A 89 -19.46 0.30 -4.75
CA PHE A 89 -18.53 0.01 -3.65
C PHE A 89 -19.07 -1.04 -2.68
N GLU A 90 -20.33 -0.88 -2.28
CA GLU A 90 -20.92 -1.76 -1.25
C GLU A 90 -21.23 -3.16 -1.80
N LYS A 91 -21.68 -3.24 -3.04
CA LYS A 91 -22.08 -4.51 -3.66
C LYS A 91 -20.92 -5.31 -4.21
N ASP A 92 -20.01 -4.64 -4.90
CA ASP A 92 -19.00 -5.32 -5.72
C ASP A 92 -17.62 -5.38 -5.02
N VAL A 93 -17.33 -4.48 -4.06
CA VAL A 93 -16.01 -4.36 -3.45
C VAL A 93 -15.98 -4.81 -2.00
N THR A 94 -16.97 -4.43 -1.21
CA THR A 94 -17.00 -4.75 0.23
C THR A 94 -16.96 -6.25 0.48
N ALA A 95 -17.63 -7.07 -0.36
CA ALA A 95 -17.62 -8.52 -0.26
C ALA A 95 -16.22 -9.15 -0.46
N LEU A 96 -15.31 -8.46 -1.16
CA LEU A 96 -13.93 -8.89 -1.37
C LEU A 96 -12.98 -8.48 -0.24
N THR A 97 -13.47 -7.79 0.78
CA THR A 97 -12.66 -7.20 1.85
C THR A 97 -13.03 -7.79 3.21
N PRO A 98 -12.51 -8.96 3.61
CA PRO A 98 -12.92 -9.64 4.84
C PRO A 98 -12.77 -8.78 6.11
N ALA A 99 -11.76 -7.91 6.13
CA ALA A 99 -11.51 -6.97 7.23
C ALA A 99 -12.08 -5.55 7.00
N GLY A 100 -12.87 -5.36 5.93
CA GLY A 100 -13.48 -4.06 5.59
C GLY A 100 -12.50 -3.00 5.08
N ASN A 101 -11.27 -3.36 4.70
CA ASN A 101 -10.25 -2.44 4.22
C ASN A 101 -10.01 -2.59 2.71
N ALA A 102 -10.84 -1.94 1.91
CA ALA A 102 -10.74 -1.97 0.46
C ALA A 102 -9.45 -1.30 -0.05
N THR A 103 -8.81 -1.92 -1.03
CA THR A 103 -7.60 -1.43 -1.69
C THR A 103 -7.77 -1.40 -3.21
N GLU A 104 -6.85 -0.73 -3.91
CA GLU A 104 -6.81 -0.76 -5.38
C GLU A 104 -6.78 -2.19 -5.97
N ARG A 105 -6.22 -3.17 -5.24
CA ARG A 105 -6.19 -4.58 -5.69
C ARG A 105 -7.58 -5.19 -5.70
N HIS A 106 -8.38 -4.96 -4.66
CA HIS A 106 -9.78 -5.40 -4.60
C HIS A 106 -10.59 -4.76 -5.74
N LEU A 107 -10.34 -3.48 -6.09
CA LEU A 107 -10.98 -2.86 -7.25
C LEU A 107 -10.61 -3.56 -8.56
N CYS A 108 -9.34 -3.90 -8.76
CA CYS A 108 -8.90 -4.58 -9.98
C CYS A 108 -9.55 -5.96 -10.11
N GLN A 109 -9.63 -6.72 -9.03
CA GLN A 109 -10.35 -7.98 -8.98
C GLN A 109 -11.84 -7.79 -9.30
N ALA A 110 -12.52 -6.85 -8.65
CA ALA A 110 -13.93 -6.57 -8.88
C ALA A 110 -14.23 -6.17 -10.33
N TYR A 111 -13.37 -5.31 -10.94
CA TYR A 111 -13.51 -4.93 -12.35
C TYR A 111 -13.32 -6.13 -13.28
N ARG A 112 -12.35 -6.99 -13.01
CA ARG A 112 -12.13 -8.22 -13.79
C ARG A 112 -13.36 -9.13 -13.73
N GLU A 113 -13.80 -9.47 -12.52
CA GLU A 113 -14.95 -10.37 -12.31
C GLU A 113 -16.23 -9.81 -12.92
N LYS A 114 -16.46 -8.52 -12.78
CA LYS A 114 -17.64 -7.87 -13.39
C LYS A 114 -17.59 -7.84 -14.90
N ALA A 115 -16.42 -7.66 -15.49
CA ALA A 115 -16.23 -7.74 -16.95
C ALA A 115 -16.46 -9.18 -17.46
N GLU A 116 -15.93 -10.18 -16.77
CA GLU A 116 -16.14 -11.59 -17.10
C GLU A 116 -17.62 -11.98 -17.04
N ALA A 117 -18.35 -11.47 -16.05
CA ALA A 117 -19.79 -11.68 -15.94
C ALA A 117 -20.60 -10.98 -17.05
N LEU A 118 -20.15 -9.81 -17.52
CA LEU A 118 -20.83 -9.03 -18.55
C LEU A 118 -20.50 -9.55 -19.96
N PHE A 119 -19.26 -9.93 -20.20
CA PHE A 119 -18.77 -10.40 -21.51
C PHE A 119 -18.48 -11.91 -21.47
N THR A 120 -19.53 -12.72 -21.66
CA THR A 120 -19.42 -14.19 -21.58
C THR A 120 -18.65 -14.81 -22.74
N ARG A 121 -18.52 -14.09 -23.89
CA ARG A 121 -17.69 -14.52 -25.01
C ARG A 121 -16.28 -13.99 -24.85
N ARG A 122 -15.30 -14.90 -24.95
CA ARG A 122 -13.87 -14.61 -24.80
C ARG A 122 -13.39 -13.48 -25.73
N GLU A 123 -13.84 -13.49 -26.98
CA GLU A 123 -13.48 -12.49 -27.98
C GLU A 123 -13.97 -11.09 -27.56
N ALA A 124 -15.23 -10.99 -27.11
CA ALA A 124 -15.82 -9.73 -26.64
C ALA A 124 -15.13 -9.20 -25.41
N LEU A 125 -14.74 -10.08 -24.47
CA LEU A 125 -13.95 -9.71 -23.29
C LEU A 125 -12.56 -9.20 -23.67
N ALA A 126 -11.89 -9.85 -24.65
CA ALA A 126 -10.59 -9.42 -25.15
C ALA A 126 -10.67 -8.07 -25.87
N GLU A 127 -11.68 -7.86 -26.69
CA GLU A 127 -11.94 -6.57 -27.36
C GLU A 127 -12.18 -5.46 -26.36
N PHE A 128 -13.00 -5.72 -25.34
CA PHE A 128 -13.24 -4.77 -24.24
C PHE A 128 -11.93 -4.37 -23.55
N TRP A 129 -11.14 -5.33 -23.09
CA TRP A 129 -9.88 -5.01 -22.40
C TRP A 129 -8.85 -4.35 -23.31
N SER A 130 -8.76 -4.78 -24.58
CA SER A 130 -7.90 -4.13 -25.58
C SER A 130 -8.24 -2.65 -25.72
N ALA A 131 -9.52 -2.34 -25.94
CA ALA A 131 -9.99 -0.96 -26.12
C ALA A 131 -9.83 -0.11 -24.83
N LYS A 132 -10.19 -0.67 -23.67
CA LYS A 132 -10.21 0.09 -22.40
C LYS A 132 -8.82 0.32 -21.80
N LEU A 133 -7.91 -0.64 -21.98
CA LEU A 133 -6.54 -0.55 -21.46
C LEU A 133 -5.54 -0.02 -22.51
N GLY A 134 -5.97 0.19 -23.76
CA GLY A 134 -5.11 0.68 -24.82
C GLY A 134 -3.98 -0.30 -25.19
N ILE A 135 -4.27 -1.59 -25.23
CA ILE A 135 -3.31 -2.67 -25.52
C ILE A 135 -3.69 -3.42 -26.78
N PRO A 136 -2.72 -4.08 -27.46
CA PRO A 136 -3.03 -4.93 -28.60
C PRO A 136 -4.00 -6.08 -28.24
N ALA A 137 -4.90 -6.46 -29.17
CA ALA A 137 -5.84 -7.54 -28.93
C ALA A 137 -5.16 -8.87 -28.55
N ALA A 138 -4.02 -9.18 -29.18
CA ALA A 138 -3.24 -10.37 -28.85
C ALA A 138 -2.67 -10.36 -27.41
N GLU A 139 -2.37 -9.18 -26.87
CA GLU A 139 -1.96 -9.02 -25.45
C GLU A 139 -3.18 -9.21 -24.54
N ALA A 140 -4.33 -8.61 -24.86
CA ALA A 140 -5.55 -8.77 -24.10
C ALA A 140 -5.98 -10.24 -23.98
N VAL A 141 -5.92 -11.01 -25.06
CA VAL A 141 -6.19 -12.46 -25.06
C VAL A 141 -5.29 -13.21 -24.05
N LYS A 142 -3.99 -12.89 -24.00
CA LYS A 142 -3.05 -13.52 -23.05
C LYS A 142 -3.31 -13.10 -21.61
N LEU A 143 -3.72 -11.86 -21.39
CA LEU A 143 -4.00 -11.35 -20.04
C LEU A 143 -5.26 -11.97 -19.45
N ILE A 144 -6.29 -12.24 -20.22
CA ILE A 144 -7.52 -12.92 -19.76
C ILE A 144 -7.20 -14.29 -19.14
N ASP A 145 -6.20 -15.00 -19.66
CA ASP A 145 -5.77 -16.30 -19.11
C ASP A 145 -4.93 -16.18 -17.83
N ASN A 146 -4.60 -14.98 -17.41
CA ASN A 146 -3.80 -14.73 -16.22
C ASN A 146 -4.39 -13.59 -15.37
N PRO A 147 -5.33 -13.91 -14.48
CA PRO A 147 -6.03 -12.92 -13.65
C PRO A 147 -5.09 -11.93 -12.94
N VAL A 148 -3.99 -12.43 -12.38
CA VAL A 148 -3.00 -11.61 -11.63
C VAL A 148 -2.35 -10.57 -12.55
N LYS A 149 -1.98 -10.97 -13.78
CA LYS A 149 -1.37 -10.04 -14.74
C LYS A 149 -2.40 -9.05 -15.29
N LEU A 150 -3.63 -9.49 -15.52
CA LEU A 150 -4.72 -8.62 -15.97
C LEU A 150 -5.03 -7.56 -14.90
N GLU A 151 -5.18 -7.96 -13.65
CA GLU A 151 -5.40 -7.05 -12.52
C GLU A 151 -4.25 -6.04 -12.36
N ALA A 152 -3.01 -6.49 -12.48
CA ALA A 152 -1.84 -5.60 -12.46
C ALA A 152 -1.88 -4.60 -13.63
N LYS A 153 -2.33 -5.02 -14.81
CA LYS A 153 -2.49 -4.14 -15.99
C LYS A 153 -3.63 -3.15 -15.80
N ILE A 154 -4.80 -3.59 -15.30
CA ILE A 154 -5.92 -2.70 -14.93
C ILE A 154 -5.42 -1.62 -13.97
N ARG A 155 -4.72 -2.02 -12.90
CA ARG A 155 -4.18 -1.11 -11.91
C ARG A 155 -3.23 -0.08 -12.50
N SER A 156 -2.27 -0.53 -13.30
CA SER A 156 -1.26 0.35 -13.90
C SER A 156 -1.86 1.34 -14.90
N ALA A 157 -2.83 0.90 -15.71
CA ALA A 157 -3.47 1.71 -16.74
C ALA A 157 -4.52 2.70 -16.20
N THR A 158 -5.15 2.39 -15.04
CA THR A 158 -6.28 3.19 -14.56
C THR A 158 -6.04 3.89 -13.23
N MET A 159 -5.21 3.36 -12.32
CA MET A 159 -5.11 3.84 -10.94
C MET A 159 -3.72 4.38 -10.56
N LYS A 160 -2.70 4.15 -11.39
CA LYS A 160 -1.35 4.71 -11.20
C LYS A 160 -1.20 6.05 -11.91
N LYS A 161 -0.10 6.74 -11.65
CA LYS A 161 0.20 8.06 -12.24
C LYS A 161 0.03 8.01 -13.77
N GLY A 162 -0.82 8.89 -14.27
CA GLY A 162 -1.25 8.91 -15.69
C GLY A 162 -2.57 8.19 -15.96
N GLY A 163 -3.07 7.36 -15.06
CA GLY A 163 -4.40 6.76 -15.16
C GLY A 163 -5.50 7.69 -14.64
N VAL A 164 -6.72 7.50 -15.16
CA VAL A 164 -7.89 8.36 -14.82
C VAL A 164 -8.28 8.32 -13.34
N GLY A 165 -8.07 7.19 -12.68
CA GLY A 165 -8.33 6.99 -11.26
C GLY A 165 -7.15 7.34 -10.35
N TYR A 166 -6.07 7.91 -10.89
CA TYR A 166 -4.96 8.35 -10.05
C TYR A 166 -5.37 9.56 -9.21
N ILE A 167 -5.33 9.37 -7.90
CA ILE A 167 -5.52 10.46 -6.94
C ILE A 167 -4.16 10.75 -6.33
N ALA A 168 -3.61 11.91 -6.67
CA ALA A 168 -2.35 12.36 -6.09
C ALA A 168 -2.50 12.45 -4.55
N PRO A 169 -1.57 11.89 -3.79
CA PRO A 169 -1.57 12.04 -2.35
C PRO A 169 -1.33 13.51 -1.97
N THR A 170 -1.96 13.90 -0.87
CA THR A 170 -1.73 15.18 -0.22
C THR A 170 -1.32 14.92 1.22
N PRO A 171 -0.76 15.90 1.94
CA PRO A 171 -0.48 15.74 3.38
C PRO A 171 -1.67 15.20 4.19
N GLN A 172 -2.89 15.56 3.80
CA GLN A 172 -4.13 15.11 4.46
C GLN A 172 -4.57 13.70 4.06
N SER A 173 -3.91 13.08 3.08
CA SER A 173 -4.23 11.72 2.62
C SER A 173 -3.76 10.63 3.59
N PHE A 174 -2.84 10.99 4.49
CA PHE A 174 -2.23 10.10 5.45
C PHE A 174 -2.22 10.72 6.85
N PRO A 175 -2.22 9.92 7.91
CA PRO A 175 -2.14 10.44 9.27
C PRO A 175 -0.78 11.11 9.50
N PRO A 176 -0.71 12.14 10.36
CA PRO A 176 0.56 12.60 10.92
C PRO A 176 1.27 11.46 11.63
N LEU A 177 2.61 11.44 11.57
CA LEU A 177 3.42 10.40 12.22
C LEU A 177 3.08 10.26 13.70
N GLU A 178 2.96 11.38 14.42
CA GLU A 178 2.67 11.38 15.85
C GLU A 178 1.32 10.73 16.17
N ALA A 179 0.30 11.01 15.37
CA ALA A 179 -1.03 10.44 15.57
C ALA A 179 -1.02 8.93 15.33
N PHE A 180 -0.25 8.46 14.34
CA PHE A 180 -0.13 7.04 14.07
C PHE A 180 0.70 6.32 15.16
N ASN A 181 1.78 6.93 15.63
CA ASN A 181 2.57 6.38 16.75
C ASN A 181 1.74 6.29 18.05
N SER A 182 0.93 7.32 18.36
CA SER A 182 0.01 7.26 19.51
C SER A 182 -0.96 6.09 19.38
N PHE A 183 -1.57 5.91 18.21
CA PHE A 183 -2.44 4.77 17.93
C PHE A 183 -1.75 3.42 18.16
N ILE A 184 -0.50 3.26 17.66
CA ILE A 184 0.26 2.02 17.82
C ILE A 184 0.52 1.75 19.31
N LEU A 185 0.98 2.76 20.06
CA LEU A 185 1.26 2.64 21.48
C LEU A 185 -0.01 2.35 22.31
N GLU A 186 -1.13 2.99 21.99
CA GLU A 186 -2.43 2.72 22.60
C GLU A 186 -2.91 1.28 22.37
N CYS A 187 -2.52 0.68 21.23
CA CYS A 187 -2.78 -0.73 20.93
C CYS A 187 -1.76 -1.69 21.57
N GLY A 188 -0.80 -1.20 22.38
CA GLY A 188 0.25 -2.03 22.99
C GLY A 188 1.32 -2.52 22.05
N ALA A 189 1.39 -1.94 20.85
CA ALA A 189 2.35 -2.29 19.80
C ALA A 189 3.53 -1.29 19.76
N ILE A 190 4.53 -1.57 18.94
CA ILE A 190 5.79 -0.82 18.88
C ILE A 190 5.83 -0.01 17.56
N PRO A 191 5.87 1.35 17.63
CA PRO A 191 6.11 2.18 16.47
C PRO A 191 7.47 1.91 15.85
N THR A 192 7.47 1.58 14.56
CA THR A 192 8.64 1.03 13.87
C THR A 192 8.93 1.81 12.59
N ILE A 193 10.16 2.25 12.45
CA ILE A 193 10.65 2.97 11.28
C ILE A 193 10.76 1.99 10.11
N ALA A 194 10.18 2.32 8.96
CA ALA A 194 10.41 1.61 7.72
C ALA A 194 11.62 2.24 7.01
N TRP A 195 12.80 1.66 7.18
CA TRP A 195 14.00 2.11 6.48
C TRP A 195 14.27 1.23 5.26
N LEU A 196 14.43 1.83 4.09
CA LEU A 196 14.59 1.08 2.86
C LEU A 196 16.06 0.85 2.48
N ASN A 197 16.84 1.90 2.36
CA ASN A 197 18.22 1.75 1.89
C ASN A 197 19.18 2.92 2.19
N GLY A 198 18.71 3.98 2.80
CA GLY A 198 19.53 5.14 3.18
C GLY A 198 20.08 6.00 2.03
N LEU A 199 19.72 5.70 0.77
CA LEU A 199 20.36 6.33 -0.39
C LEU A 199 19.45 7.27 -1.18
N SER A 200 18.19 7.42 -0.78
CA SER A 200 17.21 8.22 -1.51
C SER A 200 16.53 9.24 -0.61
N GLY A 201 16.37 10.45 -1.12
CA GLY A 201 15.58 11.48 -0.47
C GLY A 201 15.97 11.73 0.99
N GLY A 202 14.97 11.72 1.86
CA GLY A 202 15.17 11.96 3.30
C GLY A 202 15.87 10.86 4.06
N GLU A 203 16.05 9.65 3.47
CA GLU A 203 16.83 8.59 4.10
C GLU A 203 18.34 8.81 4.00
N ALA A 204 18.81 9.72 3.13
CA ALA A 204 20.23 10.04 3.00
C ALA A 204 20.77 10.80 4.23
N ASP A 205 19.93 11.54 4.93
CA ASP A 205 20.26 12.17 6.22
C ASP A 205 19.67 11.27 7.35
N VAL A 206 20.32 10.13 7.56
CA VAL A 206 19.83 9.09 8.47
C VAL A 206 19.76 9.57 9.90
N ASP A 207 20.73 10.37 10.36
CA ASP A 207 20.77 10.85 11.74
C ASP A 207 19.56 11.75 12.04
N ARG A 208 19.29 12.70 11.14
CA ARG A 208 18.09 13.55 11.24
C ARG A 208 16.79 12.74 11.17
N LEU A 209 16.72 11.76 10.29
CA LEU A 209 15.54 10.91 10.15
C LEU A 209 15.28 10.11 11.43
N LEU A 210 16.32 9.51 12.03
CA LEU A 210 16.22 8.77 13.27
C LEU A 210 15.82 9.67 14.45
N ASP A 211 16.47 10.83 14.59
CA ASP A 211 16.14 11.81 15.65
C ASP A 211 14.66 12.21 15.58
N LEU A 212 14.15 12.50 14.39
CA LEU A 212 12.74 12.84 14.19
C LEU A 212 11.81 11.68 14.57
N HIS A 213 12.13 10.47 14.17
CA HIS A 213 11.31 9.29 14.50
C HIS A 213 11.33 8.96 15.99
N ILE A 214 12.52 8.95 16.60
CA ILE A 214 12.70 8.66 18.02
C ILE A 214 12.03 9.75 18.87
N GLY A 215 12.22 11.01 18.51
CA GLY A 215 11.55 12.14 19.15
C GLY A 215 10.02 12.08 19.09
N LYS A 216 9.46 11.30 18.17
CA LYS A 216 8.02 11.06 18.00
C LYS A 216 7.57 9.67 18.50
N GLY A 217 8.41 8.96 19.23
CA GLY A 217 8.08 7.72 19.92
C GLY A 217 8.33 6.44 19.15
N ALA A 218 9.02 6.47 18.02
CA ALA A 218 9.47 5.24 17.38
C ALA A 218 10.57 4.58 18.22
N ALA A 219 10.50 3.25 18.37
CA ALA A 219 11.40 2.46 19.21
C ALA A 219 12.04 1.27 18.49
N MET A 220 11.73 1.07 17.21
CA MET A 220 12.23 -0.03 16.40
C MET A 220 12.50 0.43 14.97
N LEU A 221 13.44 -0.23 14.31
CA LEU A 221 13.76 -0.05 12.90
C LEU A 221 13.54 -1.37 12.15
N ASN A 222 12.85 -1.31 11.01
CA ASN A 222 12.71 -2.43 10.10
C ASN A 222 13.75 -2.34 8.98
N ILE A 223 14.60 -3.36 8.88
CA ILE A 223 15.65 -3.48 7.86
C ILE A 223 15.20 -4.49 6.82
N ILE A 224 15.46 -4.21 5.53
CA ILE A 224 15.17 -5.10 4.41
C ILE A 224 16.49 -5.53 3.75
N PRO A 225 17.14 -6.61 4.21
CA PRO A 225 18.48 -7.00 3.76
C PRO A 225 18.61 -7.17 2.25
N ASP A 226 17.60 -7.74 1.59
CA ASP A 226 17.60 -7.96 0.14
C ASP A 226 17.66 -6.66 -0.67
N ARG A 227 17.20 -5.54 -0.11
CA ARG A 227 17.32 -4.22 -0.74
C ARG A 227 18.72 -3.62 -0.63
N ASN A 228 19.56 -4.17 0.23
CA ASN A 228 20.92 -3.70 0.49
C ASN A 228 21.98 -4.56 -0.19
N CYS A 229 21.60 -5.65 -0.83
CA CYS A 229 22.49 -6.54 -1.55
C CYS A 229 22.21 -6.49 -3.06
N TYR A 230 23.21 -6.09 -3.84
CA TYR A 230 23.16 -6.01 -5.30
C TYR A 230 24.27 -6.89 -5.87
N PRO A 231 24.01 -8.17 -6.19
CA PRO A 231 25.03 -9.10 -6.67
C PRO A 231 25.83 -8.57 -7.89
N ASP A 232 25.14 -7.85 -8.77
CA ASP A 232 25.71 -7.30 -10.00
C ASP A 232 26.41 -5.92 -9.80
N ASN A 233 26.38 -5.37 -8.58
CA ASN A 233 26.97 -4.06 -8.29
C ASN A 233 27.59 -4.02 -6.87
N PRO A 234 28.80 -4.56 -6.69
CA PRO A 234 29.48 -4.61 -5.38
C PRO A 234 29.70 -3.24 -4.72
N ALA A 235 29.98 -2.20 -5.52
CA ALA A 235 30.18 -0.85 -4.98
C ALA A 235 28.88 -0.27 -4.40
N ARG A 236 27.75 -0.54 -5.03
CA ARG A 236 26.42 -0.17 -4.51
C ARG A 236 26.10 -0.95 -3.24
N THR A 237 26.38 -2.26 -3.22
CA THR A 237 26.21 -3.08 -2.02
C THR A 237 27.05 -2.56 -0.85
N ALA A 238 28.33 -2.28 -1.05
CA ALA A 238 29.20 -1.74 -0.01
C ALA A 238 28.69 -0.41 0.57
N ARG A 239 28.17 0.48 -0.28
CA ARG A 239 27.60 1.75 0.16
C ARG A 239 26.32 1.54 1.00
N HIS A 240 25.42 0.63 0.59
CA HIS A 240 24.21 0.32 1.36
C HIS A 240 24.52 -0.36 2.70
N LEU A 241 25.54 -1.25 2.75
CA LEU A 241 25.95 -1.87 3.99
C LEU A 241 26.58 -0.85 4.95
N ALA A 242 27.36 0.12 4.45
CA ALA A 242 27.89 1.17 5.29
C ALA A 242 26.78 2.06 5.90
N GLU A 243 25.71 2.34 5.15
CA GLU A 243 24.55 3.04 5.72
C GLU A 243 23.77 2.16 6.72
N LEU A 244 23.69 0.85 6.48
CA LEU A 244 23.09 -0.09 7.42
C LEU A 244 23.85 -0.11 8.75
N ASP A 245 25.19 -0.15 8.71
CA ASP A 245 26.05 -0.12 9.91
C ASP A 245 25.88 1.17 10.74
N ARG A 246 25.39 2.25 10.13
CA ARG A 246 25.09 3.51 10.83
C ARG A 246 23.75 3.50 11.56
N VAL A 247 22.78 2.70 11.11
CA VAL A 247 21.42 2.67 11.67
C VAL A 247 21.20 1.55 12.69
N VAL A 248 22.12 0.58 12.75
CA VAL A 248 22.15 -0.51 13.73
C VAL A 248 23.02 -0.14 14.92
#